data_789ed60771e5a49a6d3769e682973e5a
#
_entry.id   789ed60771e5a49a6d3769e682973e5a
#
_cell.length_a   1.000
_cell.length_b   1.000
_cell.length_c   1.000
_cell.angle_alpha   90.00
_cell.angle_beta   90.00
_cell.angle_gamma   90.00
#
_symmetry.space_group_name_H-M   'P 1'
#
loop_
_entity.id
_entity.type
_entity.pdbx_description
1 polymer ?
#
loop_
_entity_poly.entity_id
_entity_poly.type
_entity_poly.pdbx_seq_one_letter_code
_entity_poly.pdbx_strand_id
1 'polypeptide(L)'
;MKKSLIALAFGTLGLGIAEFVIMGILPDVAKDLGISIPTAGHFISAYALGVCVGAPVLTLARKYPLKHILLVLVTVIMIGNICAAMAPNYWVLLAARFISGLPHGAYFGVGSIVAEKLADKGKGSEAVSIMIAGMTIANLFGVPLGTSLSTMLSWRATFLLVGIWGIVILYYIWRWVPHVEGLKDTGFKGQFRFLRTPAPWLILGATALGNGGVFCWYSYINPMLTNVSGFSAESITPLMILAGFGMVMGNLISGRLSDRYTPGKVGTAAQALICIMLLLIFFLSPYKWAAALLMCLCTAGLFAVSSPEQILIIRVSKGGEMLGAACVQVAFNLGNAIGAYAGGLAVSGGYRYPALAGVPFALIGFTLFLIFYNKYQAIITEHNIIEND
;
A
#
# COMPACT_ATOMS: atom_id res chain seq x y z
N MET A 1 17.32 -14.79 8.39
CA MET A 1 16.49 -13.61 8.57
C MET A 1 16.45 -12.70 7.34
N LYS A 2 17.51 -11.98 6.95
CA LYS A 2 17.48 -11.04 5.79
C LYS A 2 16.93 -11.65 4.50
N LYS A 3 17.29 -12.90 4.17
CA LYS A 3 16.79 -13.58 2.95
C LYS A 3 15.27 -13.78 2.96
N SER A 4 14.68 -14.14 4.11
CA SER A 4 13.23 -14.32 4.23
C SER A 4 12.48 -13.01 4.02
N LEU A 5 12.97 -11.90 4.60
CA LEU A 5 12.38 -10.57 4.42
C LEU A 5 12.48 -10.10 2.96
N ILE A 6 13.58 -10.40 2.27
CA ILE A 6 13.73 -10.12 0.84
C ILE A 6 12.72 -10.93 0.01
N ALA A 7 12.49 -12.22 0.34
CA ALA A 7 11.48 -13.01 -0.33
C ALA A 7 10.07 -12.42 -0.16
N LEU A 8 9.74 -11.93 1.04
CA LEU A 8 8.49 -11.23 1.29
C LEU A 8 8.39 -9.91 0.53
N ALA A 9 9.49 -9.15 0.44
CA ALA A 9 9.57 -7.92 -0.35
C ALA A 9 9.39 -8.17 -1.86
N PHE A 10 9.85 -9.30 -2.39
CA PHE A 10 9.58 -9.69 -3.78
C PHE A 10 8.08 -9.88 -4.04
N GLY A 11 7.33 -10.39 -3.07
CA GLY A 11 5.89 -10.49 -3.17
C GLY A 11 5.20 -9.13 -3.19
N THR A 12 5.55 -8.23 -2.29
CA THR A 12 4.98 -6.87 -2.27
C THR A 12 5.42 -6.04 -3.49
N LEU A 13 6.60 -6.30 -4.06
CA LEU A 13 7.02 -5.74 -5.36
C LEU A 13 6.07 -6.17 -6.48
N GLY A 14 5.79 -7.48 -6.58
CA GLY A 14 4.86 -8.01 -7.58
C GLY A 14 3.45 -7.44 -7.44
N LEU A 15 2.95 -7.34 -6.19
CA LEU A 15 1.65 -6.74 -5.88
C LEU A 15 1.60 -5.26 -6.24
N GLY A 16 2.63 -4.49 -5.88
CA GLY A 16 2.70 -3.07 -6.20
C GLY A 16 2.72 -2.81 -7.72
N ILE A 17 3.47 -3.59 -8.49
CA ILE A 17 3.44 -3.48 -9.95
C ILE A 17 2.04 -3.84 -10.46
N ALA A 18 1.44 -4.96 -10.02
CA ALA A 18 0.12 -5.39 -10.45
C ALA A 18 -0.98 -4.36 -10.15
N GLU A 19 -0.89 -3.66 -9.02
CA GLU A 19 -1.85 -2.63 -8.62
C GLU A 19 -1.72 -1.36 -9.45
N PHE A 20 -0.51 -0.80 -9.49
CA PHE A 20 -0.31 0.57 -9.98
C PHE A 20 0.01 0.68 -11.46
N VAL A 21 0.58 -0.35 -12.10
CA VAL A 21 0.98 -0.28 -13.50
C VAL A 21 -0.21 -0.02 -14.44
N ILE A 22 -1.39 -0.53 -14.10
CA ILE A 22 -2.61 -0.35 -14.90
C ILE A 22 -2.91 1.13 -15.14
N MET A 23 -2.60 2.01 -14.18
CA MET A 23 -2.83 3.45 -14.32
C MET A 23 -1.98 4.05 -15.45
N GLY A 24 -0.75 3.58 -15.61
CA GLY A 24 0.16 4.03 -16.66
C GLY A 24 -0.16 3.47 -18.06
N ILE A 25 -0.76 2.27 -18.12
CA ILE A 25 -1.07 1.57 -19.39
C ILE A 25 -2.54 1.65 -19.78
N LEU A 26 -3.37 2.37 -19.02
CA LEU A 26 -4.81 2.43 -19.22
C LEU A 26 -5.23 2.87 -20.64
N PRO A 27 -4.59 3.88 -21.26
CA PRO A 27 -4.91 4.27 -22.64
C PRO A 27 -4.62 3.15 -23.65
N ASP A 28 -3.53 2.39 -23.46
CA ASP A 28 -3.16 1.28 -24.36
C ASP A 28 -4.19 0.14 -24.27
N VAL A 29 -4.62 -0.19 -23.04
CA VAL A 29 -5.66 -1.18 -22.78
C VAL A 29 -6.99 -0.75 -23.40
N ALA A 30 -7.40 0.52 -23.20
CA ALA A 30 -8.64 1.06 -23.73
C ALA A 30 -8.67 0.99 -25.26
N LYS A 31 -7.57 1.39 -25.91
CA LYS A 31 -7.41 1.36 -27.36
C LYS A 31 -7.48 -0.06 -27.91
N ASP A 32 -6.77 -1.01 -27.30
CA ASP A 32 -6.69 -2.40 -27.78
C ASP A 32 -8.04 -3.13 -27.64
N LEU A 33 -8.77 -2.89 -26.55
CA LEU A 33 -10.07 -3.50 -26.29
C LEU A 33 -11.25 -2.74 -26.91
N GLY A 34 -11.01 -1.61 -27.59
CA GLY A 34 -12.05 -0.80 -28.22
C GLY A 34 -13.04 -0.19 -27.23
N ILE A 35 -12.60 0.17 -26.03
CA ILE A 35 -13.43 0.75 -24.95
C ILE A 35 -12.99 2.17 -24.60
N SER A 36 -13.84 2.92 -23.92
CA SER A 36 -13.49 4.26 -23.43
C SER A 36 -12.50 4.18 -22.25
N ILE A 37 -11.68 5.22 -22.05
CA ILE A 37 -10.76 5.31 -20.89
C ILE A 37 -11.51 5.25 -19.55
N PRO A 38 -12.68 5.92 -19.37
CA PRO A 38 -13.49 5.74 -18.16
C PRO A 38 -13.93 4.28 -17.93
N THR A 39 -14.33 3.56 -18.99
CA THR A 39 -14.66 2.13 -18.88
C THR A 39 -13.44 1.28 -18.48
N ALA A 40 -12.26 1.60 -19.02
CA ALA A 40 -11.02 0.94 -18.63
C ALA A 40 -10.68 1.17 -17.15
N GLY A 41 -11.10 2.29 -16.55
CA GLY A 41 -10.98 2.56 -15.11
C GLY A 41 -11.64 1.50 -14.22
N HIS A 42 -12.64 0.75 -14.73
CA HIS A 42 -13.25 -0.37 -14.01
C HIS A 42 -12.25 -1.48 -13.65
N PHE A 43 -11.16 -1.63 -14.39
CA PHE A 43 -10.10 -2.60 -14.08
C PHE A 43 -9.33 -2.25 -12.80
N ILE A 44 -9.21 -0.95 -12.47
CA ILE A 44 -8.66 -0.47 -11.20
C ILE A 44 -9.64 -0.81 -10.07
N SER A 45 -10.92 -0.49 -10.27
CA SER A 45 -11.98 -0.76 -9.29
C SER A 45 -12.17 -2.25 -9.01
N ALA A 46 -12.08 -3.10 -10.05
CA ALA A 46 -12.17 -4.56 -9.90
C ALA A 46 -11.03 -5.11 -9.03
N TYR A 47 -9.82 -4.63 -9.23
CA TYR A 47 -8.68 -4.99 -8.38
C TYR A 47 -8.92 -4.56 -6.92
N ALA A 48 -9.30 -3.32 -6.68
CA ALA A 48 -9.59 -2.80 -5.35
C ALA A 48 -10.72 -3.58 -4.66
N LEU A 49 -11.77 -3.95 -5.40
CA LEU A 49 -12.84 -4.83 -4.90
C LEU A 49 -12.30 -6.22 -4.52
N GLY A 50 -11.39 -6.77 -5.33
CA GLY A 50 -10.68 -8.01 -5.01
C GLY A 50 -9.93 -7.91 -3.68
N VAL A 51 -9.22 -6.81 -3.43
CA VAL A 51 -8.53 -6.54 -2.15
C VAL A 51 -9.52 -6.57 -0.98
N CYS A 52 -10.68 -5.91 -1.13
CA CYS A 52 -11.70 -5.87 -0.09
C CYS A 52 -12.30 -7.26 0.21
N VAL A 53 -12.53 -8.08 -0.81
CA VAL A 53 -13.12 -9.42 -0.66
C VAL A 53 -12.07 -10.42 -0.16
N GLY A 54 -10.82 -10.28 -0.55
CA GLY A 54 -9.74 -11.19 -0.17
C GLY A 54 -9.41 -11.14 1.33
N ALA A 55 -9.55 -10.00 1.97
CA ALA A 55 -9.28 -9.85 3.40
C ALA A 55 -10.16 -10.76 4.29
N PRO A 56 -11.51 -10.78 4.18
CA PRO A 56 -12.33 -11.72 4.95
C PRO A 56 -12.12 -13.19 4.52
N VAL A 57 -11.86 -13.47 3.25
CA VAL A 57 -11.58 -14.85 2.78
C VAL A 57 -10.33 -15.44 3.45
N LEU A 58 -9.34 -14.61 3.76
CA LEU A 58 -8.14 -15.02 4.47
C LEU A 58 -8.45 -15.67 5.84
N THR A 59 -9.56 -15.29 6.49
CA THR A 59 -9.95 -15.86 7.79
C THR A 59 -10.11 -17.37 7.77
N LEU A 60 -10.48 -17.95 6.63
CA LEU A 60 -10.63 -19.39 6.43
C LEU A 60 -9.29 -20.15 6.48
N ALA A 61 -8.20 -19.43 6.24
CA ALA A 61 -6.86 -20.01 6.15
C ALA A 61 -6.06 -19.97 7.47
N ARG A 62 -6.59 -19.33 8.53
CA ARG A 62 -5.86 -19.02 9.78
C ARG A 62 -5.11 -20.19 10.42
N LYS A 63 -5.68 -21.38 10.40
CA LYS A 63 -5.12 -22.59 11.01
C LYS A 63 -3.95 -23.20 10.24
N TYR A 64 -3.80 -22.84 8.97
CA TYR A 64 -2.74 -23.40 8.14
C TYR A 64 -1.39 -22.68 8.40
N PRO A 65 -0.26 -23.36 8.15
CA PRO A 65 1.06 -22.75 8.26
C PRO A 65 1.16 -21.49 7.38
N LEU A 66 1.69 -20.39 7.94
CA LEU A 66 1.72 -19.09 7.28
C LEU A 66 2.50 -19.13 5.95
N LYS A 67 3.56 -19.93 5.89
CA LYS A 67 4.31 -20.17 4.65
C LYS A 67 3.44 -20.75 3.53
N HIS A 68 2.58 -21.73 3.83
CA HIS A 68 1.69 -22.33 2.83
C HIS A 68 0.65 -21.32 2.34
N ILE A 69 0.11 -20.49 3.26
CA ILE A 69 -0.81 -19.41 2.89
C ILE A 69 -0.12 -18.45 1.91
N LEU A 70 1.11 -18.00 2.20
CA LEU A 70 1.87 -17.14 1.30
C LEU A 70 2.07 -17.77 -0.10
N LEU A 71 2.41 -19.05 -0.17
CA LEU A 71 2.58 -19.76 -1.45
C LEU A 71 1.27 -19.80 -2.25
N VAL A 72 0.15 -20.09 -1.59
CA VAL A 72 -1.18 -20.07 -2.24
C VAL A 72 -1.52 -18.67 -2.74
N LEU A 73 -1.33 -17.65 -1.92
CA LEU A 73 -1.60 -16.25 -2.31
C LEU A 73 -0.77 -15.84 -3.52
N VAL A 74 0.53 -16.19 -3.56
CA VAL A 74 1.39 -15.89 -4.72
C VAL A 74 0.96 -16.67 -5.96
N THR A 75 0.48 -17.91 -5.80
CA THR A 75 -0.07 -18.68 -6.93
C THR A 75 -1.30 -17.97 -7.52
N VAL A 76 -2.17 -17.39 -6.68
CA VAL A 76 -3.32 -16.61 -7.14
C VAL A 76 -2.88 -15.32 -7.84
N ILE A 77 -1.84 -14.60 -7.31
CA ILE A 77 -1.23 -13.44 -7.99
C ILE A 77 -0.75 -13.83 -9.39
N MET A 78 0.00 -14.92 -9.49
CA MET A 78 0.55 -15.42 -10.75
C MET A 78 -0.55 -15.74 -11.75
N ILE A 79 -1.54 -16.55 -11.36
CA ILE A 79 -2.66 -16.95 -12.21
C ILE A 79 -3.46 -15.72 -12.67
N GLY A 80 -3.83 -14.84 -11.75
CA GLY A 80 -4.60 -13.64 -12.06
C GLY A 80 -3.90 -12.73 -13.09
N ASN A 81 -2.58 -12.53 -12.95
CA ASN A 81 -1.81 -11.71 -13.90
C ASN A 81 -1.57 -12.41 -15.24
N ILE A 82 -1.38 -13.74 -15.26
CA ILE A 82 -1.32 -14.51 -16.53
C ILE A 82 -2.66 -14.45 -17.25
N CYS A 83 -3.79 -14.63 -16.54
CA CYS A 83 -5.12 -14.46 -17.12
C CYS A 83 -5.35 -13.04 -17.65
N ALA A 84 -4.86 -12.00 -16.94
CA ALA A 84 -4.93 -10.63 -17.42
C ALA A 84 -4.13 -10.43 -18.72
N ALA A 85 -2.92 -11.00 -18.80
CA ALA A 85 -2.09 -10.95 -20.01
C ALA A 85 -2.77 -11.63 -21.22
N MET A 86 -3.50 -12.71 -20.98
CA MET A 86 -4.19 -13.50 -22.00
C MET A 86 -5.63 -13.03 -22.29
N ALA A 87 -6.10 -11.97 -21.62
CA ALA A 87 -7.49 -11.53 -21.71
C ALA A 87 -7.86 -11.07 -23.14
N PRO A 88 -8.85 -11.74 -23.81
CA PRO A 88 -9.25 -11.39 -25.16
C PRO A 88 -10.26 -10.23 -25.20
N ASN A 89 -10.90 -9.90 -24.08
CA ASN A 89 -11.95 -8.91 -24.00
C ASN A 89 -12.06 -8.27 -22.60
N TYR A 90 -12.92 -7.27 -22.50
CA TYR A 90 -13.19 -6.51 -21.28
C TYR A 90 -13.57 -7.41 -20.09
N TRP A 91 -14.50 -8.38 -20.25
CA TRP A 91 -15.02 -9.16 -19.14
C TRP A 91 -13.99 -10.11 -18.55
N VAL A 92 -13.17 -10.72 -19.40
CA VAL A 92 -12.08 -11.60 -18.95
C VAL A 92 -11.02 -10.81 -18.22
N LEU A 93 -10.66 -9.61 -18.74
CA LEU A 93 -9.71 -8.74 -18.05
C LEU A 93 -10.26 -8.25 -16.71
N LEU A 94 -11.55 -7.88 -16.65
CA LEU A 94 -12.21 -7.46 -15.41
C LEU A 94 -12.16 -8.54 -14.34
N ALA A 95 -12.51 -9.79 -14.69
CA ALA A 95 -12.43 -10.95 -13.80
C ALA A 95 -10.99 -11.24 -13.37
N ALA A 96 -10.03 -11.19 -14.30
CA ALA A 96 -8.62 -11.42 -14.01
C ALA A 96 -8.05 -10.36 -13.04
N ARG A 97 -8.46 -9.09 -13.19
CA ARG A 97 -8.08 -8.01 -12.27
C ARG A 97 -8.67 -8.22 -10.87
N PHE A 98 -9.94 -8.62 -10.78
CA PHE A 98 -10.55 -8.97 -9.50
C PHE A 98 -9.79 -10.13 -8.81
N ILE A 99 -9.48 -11.20 -9.54
CA ILE A 99 -8.72 -12.35 -9.03
C ILE A 99 -7.32 -11.91 -8.57
N SER A 100 -6.63 -11.06 -9.35
CA SER A 100 -5.31 -10.53 -8.99
C SER A 100 -5.34 -9.69 -7.72
N GLY A 101 -6.46 -9.04 -7.41
CA GLY A 101 -6.64 -8.22 -6.21
C GLY A 101 -6.88 -9.05 -4.94
N LEU A 102 -7.52 -10.23 -5.04
CA LEU A 102 -7.87 -11.07 -3.88
C LEU A 102 -6.69 -11.33 -2.92
N PRO A 103 -5.49 -11.70 -3.39
CA PRO A 103 -4.37 -11.98 -2.50
C PRO A 103 -3.69 -10.75 -1.91
N HIS A 104 -3.95 -9.54 -2.40
CA HIS A 104 -3.17 -8.35 -2.06
C HIS A 104 -3.21 -8.05 -0.55
N GLY A 105 -4.37 -7.72 0.00
CA GLY A 105 -4.53 -7.44 1.43
C GLY A 105 -4.15 -8.65 2.31
N ALA A 106 -4.52 -9.85 1.85
CA ALA A 106 -4.16 -11.10 2.50
C ALA A 106 -2.65 -11.33 2.58
N TYR A 107 -1.91 -11.04 1.50
CA TYR A 107 -0.45 -11.17 1.47
C TYR A 107 0.21 -10.18 2.44
N PHE A 108 -0.23 -8.93 2.49
CA PHE A 108 0.25 -7.96 3.47
C PHE A 108 -0.06 -8.40 4.89
N GLY A 109 -1.26 -8.95 5.14
CA GLY A 109 -1.65 -9.47 6.44
C GLY A 109 -0.74 -10.60 6.92
N VAL A 110 -0.58 -11.64 6.13
CA VAL A 110 0.24 -12.81 6.49
C VAL A 110 1.72 -12.47 6.47
N GLY A 111 2.17 -11.73 5.48
CA GLY A 111 3.57 -11.35 5.29
C GLY A 111 4.09 -10.49 6.44
N SER A 112 3.28 -9.55 6.97
CA SER A 112 3.66 -8.72 8.12
C SER A 112 3.85 -9.56 9.39
N ILE A 113 2.94 -10.52 9.63
CA ILE A 113 3.07 -11.43 10.78
C ILE A 113 4.31 -12.30 10.64
N VAL A 114 4.59 -12.82 9.45
CA VAL A 114 5.82 -13.60 9.19
C VAL A 114 7.05 -12.72 9.34
N ALA A 115 7.04 -11.49 8.84
CA ALA A 115 8.15 -10.56 8.96
C ALA A 115 8.44 -10.24 10.44
N GLU A 116 7.41 -9.95 11.25
CA GLU A 116 7.53 -9.68 12.69
C GLU A 116 8.06 -10.91 13.45
N LYS A 117 7.50 -12.11 13.19
CA LYS A 117 7.95 -13.36 13.81
C LYS A 117 9.39 -13.75 13.46
N LEU A 118 9.90 -13.35 12.31
CA LEU A 118 11.27 -13.64 11.86
C LEU A 118 12.22 -12.47 12.12
N ALA A 119 11.75 -11.40 12.74
CA ALA A 119 12.60 -10.25 13.09
C ALA A 119 13.60 -10.60 14.21
N ASP A 120 14.72 -9.90 14.23
CA ASP A 120 15.59 -9.89 15.41
C ASP A 120 14.86 -9.21 16.57
N LYS A 121 15.22 -9.56 17.81
CA LYS A 121 14.63 -8.97 19.02
C LYS A 121 14.61 -7.44 18.93
N GLY A 122 13.43 -6.82 19.11
CA GLY A 122 13.25 -5.37 19.05
C GLY A 122 13.29 -4.74 17.64
N LYS A 123 13.23 -5.54 16.55
CA LYS A 123 13.28 -5.06 15.15
C LYS A 123 12.06 -5.42 14.32
N GLY A 124 10.91 -5.58 14.96
CA GLY A 124 9.66 -5.97 14.28
C GLY A 124 9.21 -4.97 13.22
N SER A 125 9.24 -3.67 13.54
CA SER A 125 8.81 -2.62 12.60
C SER A 125 9.81 -2.46 11.43
N GLU A 126 11.11 -2.60 11.67
CA GLU A 126 12.12 -2.62 10.60
C GLU A 126 11.89 -3.82 9.67
N ALA A 127 11.59 -4.99 10.20
CA ALA A 127 11.31 -6.18 9.38
C ALA A 127 10.07 -6.00 8.50
N VAL A 128 8.98 -5.45 9.04
CA VAL A 128 7.76 -5.12 8.28
C VAL A 128 8.04 -4.06 7.23
N SER A 129 8.83 -3.03 7.55
CA SER A 129 9.20 -1.99 6.56
C SER A 129 10.04 -2.55 5.40
N ILE A 130 10.93 -3.52 5.66
CA ILE A 130 11.67 -4.21 4.59
C ILE A 130 10.72 -4.98 3.67
N MET A 131 9.71 -5.65 4.23
CA MET A 131 8.69 -6.31 3.41
C MET A 131 7.91 -5.29 2.57
N ILE A 132 7.47 -4.17 3.16
CA ILE A 132 6.73 -3.11 2.46
C ILE A 132 7.59 -2.40 1.42
N ALA A 133 8.92 -2.37 1.59
CA ALA A 133 9.85 -1.74 0.65
C ALA A 133 9.71 -2.29 -0.78
N GLY A 134 9.31 -3.55 -0.96
CA GLY A 134 8.99 -4.09 -2.28
C GLY A 134 7.94 -3.25 -3.02
N MET A 135 6.86 -2.86 -2.34
CA MET A 135 5.80 -2.04 -2.92
C MET A 135 6.27 -0.61 -3.25
N THR A 136 7.09 0.00 -2.39
CA THR A 136 7.65 1.33 -2.67
C THR A 136 8.65 1.30 -3.83
N ILE A 137 9.43 0.22 -3.95
CA ILE A 137 10.32 -0.04 -5.10
C ILE A 137 9.49 -0.27 -6.39
N ALA A 138 8.32 -0.92 -6.30
CA ALA A 138 7.40 -1.05 -7.42
C ALA A 138 6.96 0.33 -7.94
N ASN A 139 6.62 1.26 -7.05
CA ASN A 139 6.27 2.62 -7.46
C ASN A 139 7.46 3.39 -8.03
N LEU A 140 8.68 3.16 -7.49
CA LEU A 140 9.89 3.84 -7.94
C LEU A 140 10.34 3.41 -9.34
N PHE A 141 10.35 2.11 -9.62
CA PHE A 141 10.89 1.53 -10.84
C PHE A 141 9.90 0.66 -11.60
N GLY A 142 9.08 -0.12 -10.90
CA GLY A 142 8.23 -1.14 -11.50
C GLY A 142 7.14 -0.55 -12.38
N VAL A 143 6.49 0.51 -11.93
CA VAL A 143 5.44 1.19 -12.70
C VAL A 143 6.01 1.89 -13.95
N PRO A 144 7.08 2.72 -13.85
CA PRO A 144 7.70 3.30 -15.03
C PRO A 144 8.20 2.26 -16.05
N LEU A 145 8.86 1.19 -15.57
CA LEU A 145 9.33 0.11 -16.45
C LEU A 145 8.18 -0.64 -17.11
N GLY A 146 7.12 -0.95 -16.36
CA GLY A 146 5.92 -1.60 -16.89
C GLY A 146 5.20 -0.76 -17.93
N THR A 147 5.10 0.55 -17.71
CA THR A 147 4.53 1.49 -18.69
C THR A 147 5.40 1.56 -19.96
N SER A 148 6.72 1.62 -19.82
CA SER A 148 7.63 1.58 -20.96
C SER A 148 7.52 0.27 -21.74
N LEU A 149 7.38 -0.86 -21.03
CA LEU A 149 7.18 -2.16 -21.67
C LEU A 149 5.87 -2.22 -22.46
N SER A 150 4.81 -1.60 -21.95
CA SER A 150 3.53 -1.48 -22.65
C SER A 150 3.67 -0.73 -23.98
N THR A 151 4.37 0.40 -23.98
CA THR A 151 4.57 1.21 -25.20
C THR A 151 5.51 0.53 -26.21
N MET A 152 6.51 -0.21 -25.75
CA MET A 152 7.49 -0.87 -26.63
C MET A 152 7.00 -2.19 -27.22
N LEU A 153 6.21 -2.94 -26.47
CA LEU A 153 5.75 -4.28 -26.86
C LEU A 153 4.21 -4.37 -26.84
N SER A 154 3.63 -4.42 -25.66
CA SER A 154 2.17 -4.51 -25.41
C SER A 154 1.89 -4.40 -23.92
N TRP A 155 0.74 -3.85 -23.54
CA TRP A 155 0.24 -3.87 -22.18
C TRP A 155 0.12 -5.29 -21.60
N ARG A 156 -0.12 -6.29 -22.44
CA ARG A 156 -0.16 -7.72 -22.06
C ARG A 156 1.18 -8.22 -21.55
N ALA A 157 2.29 -7.76 -22.16
CA ALA A 157 3.63 -8.12 -21.73
C ALA A 157 3.93 -7.68 -20.29
N THR A 158 3.34 -6.56 -19.85
CA THR A 158 3.49 -6.08 -18.47
C THR A 158 2.84 -7.05 -17.47
N PHE A 159 1.61 -7.49 -17.72
CA PHE A 159 0.96 -8.49 -16.86
C PHE A 159 1.63 -9.85 -16.92
N LEU A 160 2.08 -10.28 -18.09
CA LEU A 160 2.85 -11.52 -18.25
C LEU A 160 4.14 -11.49 -17.42
N LEU A 161 4.87 -10.36 -17.43
CA LEU A 161 6.05 -10.17 -16.62
C LEU A 161 5.77 -10.32 -15.12
N VAL A 162 4.67 -9.74 -14.63
CA VAL A 162 4.24 -9.90 -13.22
C VAL A 162 3.87 -11.36 -12.94
N GLY A 163 3.20 -12.04 -13.88
CA GLY A 163 2.91 -13.47 -13.77
C GLY A 163 4.17 -14.33 -13.67
N ILE A 164 5.16 -14.10 -14.54
CA ILE A 164 6.47 -14.78 -14.50
C ILE A 164 7.21 -14.45 -13.19
N TRP A 165 7.17 -13.18 -12.73
CA TRP A 165 7.73 -12.78 -11.45
C TRP A 165 7.13 -13.59 -10.29
N GLY A 166 5.86 -14.01 -10.39
CA GLY A 166 5.22 -14.91 -9.45
C GLY A 166 5.99 -16.23 -9.25
N ILE A 167 6.60 -16.78 -10.29
CA ILE A 167 7.44 -17.99 -10.20
C ILE A 167 8.69 -17.71 -9.33
N VAL A 168 9.30 -16.55 -9.53
CA VAL A 168 10.47 -16.11 -8.74
C VAL A 168 10.08 -15.96 -7.27
N ILE A 169 8.92 -15.33 -6.98
CA ILE A 169 8.42 -15.17 -5.62
C ILE A 169 8.17 -16.54 -4.98
N LEU A 170 7.49 -17.45 -5.68
CA LEU A 170 7.21 -18.82 -5.19
C LEU A 170 8.50 -19.54 -4.82
N TYR A 171 9.51 -19.51 -5.70
CA TYR A 171 10.80 -20.14 -5.46
C TYR A 171 11.47 -19.59 -4.19
N TYR A 172 11.56 -18.26 -4.05
CA TYR A 172 12.24 -17.66 -2.91
C TYR A 172 11.46 -17.77 -1.59
N ILE A 173 10.13 -17.69 -1.60
CA ILE A 173 9.32 -17.99 -0.41
C ILE A 173 9.53 -19.45 0.00
N TRP A 174 9.45 -20.39 -0.94
CA TRP A 174 9.69 -21.80 -0.67
C TRP A 174 11.08 -22.05 -0.10
N ARG A 175 12.12 -21.42 -0.65
CA ARG A 175 13.52 -21.67 -0.32
C ARG A 175 14.01 -20.91 0.91
N TRP A 176 13.54 -19.68 1.14
CA TRP A 176 14.09 -18.78 2.13
C TRP A 176 13.19 -18.54 3.34
N VAL A 177 11.87 -18.70 3.21
CA VAL A 177 10.97 -18.57 4.35
C VAL A 177 10.90 -19.92 5.07
N PRO A 178 11.24 -19.97 6.38
CA PRO A 178 11.16 -21.22 7.15
C PRO A 178 9.68 -21.62 7.33
N HIS A 179 9.47 -22.82 7.89
CA HIS A 179 8.14 -23.20 8.34
C HIS A 179 7.72 -22.28 9.50
N VAL A 180 6.59 -21.61 9.33
CA VAL A 180 6.00 -20.75 10.38
C VAL A 180 4.62 -21.29 10.63
N GLU A 181 4.36 -21.71 11.87
CA GLU A 181 3.09 -22.27 12.29
C GLU A 181 1.94 -21.28 12.09
N GLY A 182 0.75 -21.83 11.87
CA GLY A 182 -0.48 -21.08 11.81
C GLY A 182 -0.80 -20.36 13.12
N LEU A 183 -1.73 -19.46 13.09
CA LEU A 183 -2.22 -18.79 14.28
C LEU A 183 -3.30 -19.65 14.96
N LYS A 184 -3.45 -19.49 16.30
CA LYS A 184 -4.47 -20.18 17.05
C LYS A 184 -5.84 -19.93 16.44
N ASP A 185 -6.56 -21.01 16.15
CA ASP A 185 -7.91 -20.90 15.60
C ASP A 185 -8.87 -20.34 16.65
N THR A 186 -9.50 -19.23 16.33
CA THR A 186 -10.50 -18.55 17.16
C THR A 186 -11.91 -18.70 16.59
N GLY A 187 -12.05 -19.50 15.53
CA GLY A 187 -13.27 -19.64 14.75
C GLY A 187 -13.57 -18.38 13.91
N PHE A 188 -14.44 -18.53 12.91
CA PHE A 188 -14.76 -17.43 11.99
C PHE A 188 -15.24 -16.16 12.73
N LYS A 189 -16.21 -16.31 13.64
CA LYS A 189 -16.74 -15.15 14.42
C LYS A 189 -15.69 -14.53 15.37
N GLY A 190 -14.80 -15.36 15.92
CA GLY A 190 -13.73 -14.92 16.82
C GLY A 190 -12.75 -13.96 16.14
N GLN A 191 -12.47 -14.19 14.86
CA GLN A 191 -11.54 -13.36 14.09
C GLN A 191 -12.04 -11.94 13.83
N PHE A 192 -13.35 -11.69 13.91
CA PHE A 192 -13.96 -10.36 13.78
C PHE A 192 -14.13 -9.65 15.13
N ARG A 193 -13.80 -10.31 16.26
CA ARG A 193 -14.04 -9.77 17.59
C ARG A 193 -13.32 -8.46 17.87
N PHE A 194 -12.13 -8.28 17.29
CA PHE A 194 -11.34 -7.06 17.45
C PHE A 194 -12.07 -5.81 16.94
N LEU A 195 -12.94 -5.93 15.91
CA LEU A 195 -13.74 -4.82 15.38
C LEU A 195 -14.80 -4.29 16.36
N ARG A 196 -15.02 -4.97 17.48
CA ARG A 196 -15.92 -4.49 18.55
C ARG A 196 -15.26 -3.48 19.48
N THR A 197 -13.96 -3.29 19.38
CA THR A 197 -13.20 -2.32 20.17
C THR A 197 -12.86 -1.09 19.34
N PRO A 198 -12.71 0.11 19.95
CA PRO A 198 -12.40 1.33 19.20
C PRO A 198 -11.00 1.37 18.61
N ALA A 199 -10.01 0.71 19.22
CA ALA A 199 -8.61 0.82 18.85
C ALA A 199 -8.31 0.47 17.38
N PRO A 200 -8.80 -0.65 16.77
CA PRO A 200 -8.62 -0.94 15.37
C PRO A 200 -9.24 0.13 14.45
N TRP A 201 -10.42 0.65 14.81
CA TRP A 201 -11.08 1.67 13.99
C TRP A 201 -10.33 2.99 13.95
N LEU A 202 -9.62 3.35 15.05
CA LEU A 202 -8.77 4.54 15.07
C LEU A 202 -7.60 4.38 14.09
N ILE A 203 -6.98 3.19 14.01
CA ILE A 203 -5.89 2.93 13.06
C ILE A 203 -6.43 2.88 11.64
N LEU A 204 -7.48 2.08 11.37
CA LEU A 204 -8.06 1.94 10.03
C LEU A 204 -8.63 3.25 9.52
N GLY A 205 -9.26 4.04 10.39
CA GLY A 205 -9.75 5.39 10.07
C GLY A 205 -8.61 6.36 9.77
N ALA A 206 -7.52 6.31 10.53
CA ALA A 206 -6.32 7.10 10.28
C ALA A 206 -5.65 6.70 8.96
N THR A 207 -5.59 5.40 8.65
CA THR A 207 -5.11 4.89 7.36
C THR A 207 -5.96 5.41 6.21
N ALA A 208 -7.29 5.22 6.28
CA ALA A 208 -8.19 5.61 5.19
C ALA A 208 -8.19 7.12 4.97
N LEU A 209 -8.33 7.92 6.04
CA LEU A 209 -8.48 9.36 5.91
C LEU A 209 -7.13 10.06 5.78
N GLY A 210 -6.10 9.66 6.54
CA GLY A 210 -4.77 10.23 6.43
C GLY A 210 -4.15 10.04 5.04
N ASN A 211 -4.18 8.81 4.53
CA ASN A 211 -3.73 8.50 3.18
C ASN A 211 -4.65 9.12 2.12
N GLY A 212 -5.97 9.12 2.35
CA GLY A 212 -6.95 9.80 1.50
C GLY A 212 -6.62 11.27 1.28
N GLY A 213 -6.14 11.96 2.33
CA GLY A 213 -5.64 13.34 2.22
C GLY A 213 -4.51 13.49 1.21
N VAL A 214 -3.53 12.58 1.21
CA VAL A 214 -2.45 12.58 0.22
C VAL A 214 -2.98 12.27 -1.17
N PHE A 215 -3.89 11.30 -1.32
CA PHE A 215 -4.44 10.92 -2.62
C PHE A 215 -5.37 11.98 -3.23
N CYS A 216 -5.95 12.91 -2.44
CA CYS A 216 -6.60 14.10 -2.98
C CYS A 216 -5.65 14.86 -3.93
N TRP A 217 -4.41 15.03 -3.53
CA TRP A 217 -3.39 15.75 -4.28
C TRP A 217 -2.63 14.83 -5.26
N TYR A 218 -2.18 13.66 -4.79
CA TYR A 218 -1.30 12.78 -5.56
C TYR A 218 -1.94 12.29 -6.86
N SER A 219 -3.24 12.08 -6.88
CA SER A 219 -3.99 11.71 -8.09
C SER A 219 -3.94 12.77 -9.19
N TYR A 220 -3.66 14.02 -8.83
CA TYR A 220 -3.60 15.16 -9.75
C TYR A 220 -2.20 15.79 -9.81
N ILE A 221 -1.18 15.04 -9.38
CA ILE A 221 0.20 15.51 -9.27
C ILE A 221 0.78 15.94 -10.61
N ASN A 222 0.54 15.18 -11.68
CA ASN A 222 1.06 15.49 -13.01
C ASN A 222 0.54 16.84 -13.53
N PRO A 223 -0.76 17.11 -13.64
CA PRO A 223 -1.25 18.43 -14.05
C PRO A 223 -0.85 19.55 -13.08
N MET A 224 -0.66 19.29 -11.80
CA MET A 224 -0.13 20.30 -10.88
C MET A 224 1.33 20.64 -11.23
N LEU A 225 2.20 19.66 -11.41
CA LEU A 225 3.61 19.87 -11.75
C LEU A 225 3.78 20.59 -13.09
N THR A 226 2.96 20.27 -14.09
CA THR A 226 3.05 20.89 -15.41
C THR A 226 2.41 22.27 -15.45
N ASN A 227 1.15 22.42 -15.00
CA ASN A 227 0.38 23.64 -15.18
C ASN A 227 0.58 24.67 -14.06
N VAL A 228 1.00 24.26 -12.86
CA VAL A 228 1.22 25.16 -11.71
C VAL A 228 2.70 25.39 -11.46
N SER A 229 3.49 24.31 -11.39
CA SER A 229 4.93 24.42 -11.11
C SER A 229 5.77 24.73 -12.36
N GLY A 230 5.20 24.58 -13.57
CA GLY A 230 5.86 24.90 -14.85
C GLY A 230 6.98 23.91 -15.22
N PHE A 231 6.87 22.65 -14.84
CA PHE A 231 7.75 21.60 -15.33
C PHE A 231 7.35 21.17 -16.74
N SER A 232 8.34 20.79 -17.57
CA SER A 232 8.05 20.20 -18.89
C SER A 232 7.53 18.77 -18.75
N ALA A 233 6.84 18.27 -19.76
CA ALA A 233 6.32 16.89 -19.78
C ALA A 233 7.41 15.85 -19.62
N GLU A 234 8.62 16.09 -20.18
CA GLU A 234 9.78 15.19 -20.06
C GLU A 234 10.30 15.09 -18.62
N SER A 235 10.05 16.12 -17.79
CA SER A 235 10.46 16.14 -16.39
C SER A 235 9.58 15.29 -15.48
N ILE A 236 8.39 14.86 -15.93
CA ILE A 236 7.43 14.13 -15.09
C ILE A 236 7.98 12.78 -14.67
N THR A 237 8.59 12.01 -15.59
CA THR A 237 9.16 10.71 -15.24
C THR A 237 10.23 10.80 -14.14
N PRO A 238 11.28 11.64 -14.23
CA PRO A 238 12.23 11.78 -13.14
C PRO A 238 11.62 12.33 -11.86
N LEU A 239 10.58 13.18 -11.92
CA LEU A 239 9.87 13.65 -10.74
C LEU A 239 9.08 12.51 -10.07
N MET A 240 8.43 11.62 -10.83
CA MET A 240 7.77 10.44 -10.27
C MET A 240 8.78 9.47 -9.61
N ILE A 241 9.97 9.34 -10.18
CA ILE A 241 11.08 8.60 -9.55
C ILE A 241 11.47 9.24 -8.22
N LEU A 242 11.56 10.58 -8.16
CA LEU A 242 11.82 11.30 -6.92
C LEU A 242 10.70 11.08 -5.87
N ALA A 243 9.44 11.07 -6.28
CA ALA A 243 8.31 10.73 -5.40
C ALA A 243 8.44 9.30 -4.85
N GLY A 244 8.73 8.32 -5.72
CA GLY A 244 8.99 6.93 -5.34
C GLY A 244 10.18 6.79 -4.40
N PHE A 245 11.26 7.55 -4.61
CA PHE A 245 12.39 7.61 -3.69
C PHE A 245 11.96 8.11 -2.30
N GLY A 246 11.12 9.15 -2.23
CA GLY A 246 10.49 9.60 -0.98
C GLY A 246 9.75 8.46 -0.28
N MET A 247 8.92 7.70 -1.00
CA MET A 247 8.18 6.56 -0.46
C MET A 247 9.11 5.50 0.15
N VAL A 248 10.18 5.12 -0.57
CA VAL A 248 11.18 4.14 -0.07
C VAL A 248 11.84 4.63 1.21
N MET A 249 12.34 5.86 1.19
CA MET A 249 13.05 6.44 2.34
C MET A 249 12.12 6.61 3.54
N GLY A 250 10.92 7.14 3.33
CA GLY A 250 9.91 7.29 4.38
C GLY A 250 9.59 5.96 5.08
N ASN A 251 9.30 4.92 4.29
CA ASN A 251 9.00 3.59 4.82
C ASN A 251 10.18 2.99 5.62
N LEU A 252 11.39 2.97 5.07
CA LEU A 252 12.54 2.34 5.72
C LEU A 252 13.01 3.10 6.97
N ILE A 253 12.99 4.43 6.92
CA ILE A 253 13.35 5.27 8.07
C ILE A 253 12.30 5.08 9.18
N SER A 254 11.01 5.11 8.86
CA SER A 254 9.95 4.99 9.86
C SER A 254 9.97 3.62 10.55
N GLY A 255 10.27 2.54 9.82
CA GLY A 255 10.42 1.21 10.41
C GLY A 255 11.47 1.17 11.51
N ARG A 256 12.68 1.71 11.23
CA ARG A 256 13.77 1.79 12.21
C ARG A 256 13.46 2.73 13.39
N LEU A 257 12.84 3.88 13.09
CA LEU A 257 12.43 4.82 14.14
C LEU A 257 11.34 4.24 15.03
N SER A 258 10.43 3.44 14.48
CA SER A 258 9.37 2.76 15.25
C SER A 258 9.92 1.76 16.26
N ASP A 259 10.97 1.05 15.89
CA ASP A 259 11.64 0.12 16.82
C ASP A 259 12.45 0.87 17.90
N ARG A 260 12.98 2.05 17.57
CA ARG A 260 13.76 2.87 18.53
C ARG A 260 12.89 3.67 19.49
N TYR A 261 11.78 4.23 18.99
CA TYR A 261 10.92 5.10 19.81
C TYR A 261 9.61 4.40 20.19
N THR A 262 8.68 4.29 19.30
CA THR A 262 7.47 3.45 19.32
C THR A 262 6.72 3.62 18.00
N PRO A 263 5.99 2.61 17.50
CA PRO A 263 5.18 2.74 16.29
C PRO A 263 4.13 3.86 16.40
N GLY A 264 3.48 4.01 17.56
CA GLY A 264 2.48 5.06 17.79
C GLY A 264 3.02 6.47 17.67
N LYS A 265 4.21 6.73 18.24
CA LYS A 265 4.86 8.05 18.16
C LYS A 265 5.30 8.37 16.73
N VAL A 266 5.91 7.41 16.06
CA VAL A 266 6.41 7.58 14.68
C VAL A 266 5.26 7.78 13.70
N GLY A 267 4.19 6.96 13.80
CA GLY A 267 3.00 7.10 12.97
C GLY A 267 2.31 8.45 13.17
N THR A 268 2.19 8.92 14.42
CA THR A 268 1.62 10.26 14.72
C THR A 268 2.48 11.37 14.07
N ALA A 269 3.81 11.28 14.18
CA ALA A 269 4.72 12.27 13.57
C ALA A 269 4.63 12.23 12.03
N ALA A 270 4.53 11.06 11.43
CA ALA A 270 4.37 10.91 9.99
C ALA A 270 3.04 11.48 9.48
N GLN A 271 1.93 11.28 10.20
CA GLN A 271 0.64 11.90 9.88
C GLN A 271 0.68 13.43 10.02
N ALA A 272 1.37 13.95 11.03
CA ALA A 272 1.59 15.39 11.16
C ALA A 272 2.41 15.95 9.99
N LEU A 273 3.45 15.23 9.55
CA LEU A 273 4.24 15.59 8.37
C LEU A 273 3.37 15.71 7.12
N ILE A 274 2.47 14.74 6.88
CA ILE A 274 1.52 14.77 5.76
C ILE A 274 0.68 16.04 5.79
N CYS A 275 0.09 16.39 6.94
CA CYS A 275 -0.73 17.59 7.09
C CYS A 275 0.05 18.87 6.72
N ILE A 276 1.28 18.99 7.24
CA ILE A 276 2.15 20.15 6.98
C ILE A 276 2.53 20.20 5.50
N MET A 277 2.92 19.05 4.91
CA MET A 277 3.34 19.03 3.50
C MET A 277 2.20 19.36 2.55
N LEU A 278 0.98 18.87 2.77
CA LEU A 278 -0.18 19.21 1.93
C LEU A 278 -0.49 20.70 1.99
N LEU A 279 -0.42 21.31 3.18
CA LEU A 279 -0.62 22.74 3.34
C LEU A 279 0.47 23.55 2.62
N LEU A 280 1.74 23.17 2.78
CA LEU A 280 2.87 23.82 2.10
C LEU A 280 2.80 23.64 0.58
N ILE A 281 2.38 22.48 0.07
CA ILE A 281 2.18 22.24 -1.36
C ILE A 281 1.15 23.22 -1.92
N PHE A 282 0.04 23.46 -1.23
CA PHE A 282 -0.96 24.42 -1.69
C PHE A 282 -0.37 25.82 -1.91
N PHE A 283 0.47 26.30 -0.99
CA PHE A 283 1.06 27.65 -1.10
C PHE A 283 2.29 27.72 -1.99
N LEU A 284 3.15 26.71 -1.95
CA LEU A 284 4.50 26.76 -2.55
C LEU A 284 4.61 25.97 -3.87
N SER A 285 3.56 25.30 -4.34
CA SER A 285 3.57 24.57 -5.62
C SER A 285 3.89 25.43 -6.86
N PRO A 286 3.67 26.78 -6.92
CA PRO A 286 4.15 27.59 -8.03
C PRO A 286 5.68 27.65 -8.14
N TYR A 287 6.42 27.35 -7.08
CA TYR A 287 7.88 27.37 -7.10
C TYR A 287 8.43 25.98 -7.42
N LYS A 288 9.02 25.80 -8.61
CA LYS A 288 9.49 24.49 -9.13
C LYS A 288 10.19 23.61 -8.12
N TRP A 289 11.29 24.12 -7.54
CA TRP A 289 12.12 23.31 -6.66
C TRP A 289 11.46 23.04 -5.31
N ALA A 290 10.65 23.99 -4.81
CA ALA A 290 9.83 23.76 -3.63
C ALA A 290 8.79 22.66 -3.89
N ALA A 291 8.10 22.70 -5.02
CA ALA A 291 7.13 21.68 -5.40
C ALA A 291 7.76 20.27 -5.46
N ALA A 292 8.94 20.12 -6.07
CA ALA A 292 9.66 18.85 -6.14
C ALA A 292 10.08 18.33 -4.76
N LEU A 293 10.62 19.21 -3.90
CA LEU A 293 11.03 18.83 -2.54
C LEU A 293 9.82 18.43 -1.68
N LEU A 294 8.77 19.26 -1.68
CA LEU A 294 7.56 18.99 -0.91
C LEU A 294 6.83 17.73 -1.38
N MET A 295 6.84 17.47 -2.68
CA MET A 295 6.34 16.22 -3.24
C MET A 295 7.08 15.01 -2.64
N CYS A 296 8.42 15.03 -2.66
CA CYS A 296 9.24 13.96 -2.10
C CYS A 296 8.97 13.75 -0.60
N LEU A 297 8.85 14.84 0.16
CA LEU A 297 8.57 14.76 1.60
C LEU A 297 7.14 14.31 1.91
N CYS A 298 6.15 14.73 1.11
CA CYS A 298 4.76 14.30 1.28
C CYS A 298 4.61 12.81 0.99
N THR A 299 5.23 12.31 -0.09
CA THR A 299 5.22 10.87 -0.42
C THR A 299 6.04 10.05 0.58
N ALA A 300 7.11 10.62 1.15
CA ALA A 300 7.82 10.01 2.27
C ALA A 300 6.88 9.85 3.49
N GLY A 301 6.12 10.88 3.83
CA GLY A 301 5.10 10.83 4.90
C GLY A 301 4.06 9.74 4.64
N LEU A 302 3.54 9.63 3.41
CA LEU A 302 2.55 8.65 3.00
C LEU A 302 2.98 7.20 3.32
N PHE A 303 4.22 6.84 3.07
CA PHE A 303 4.72 5.51 3.36
C PHE A 303 5.41 5.38 4.73
N ALA A 304 5.73 6.49 5.38
CA ALA A 304 6.24 6.47 6.75
C ALA A 304 5.19 5.99 7.77
N VAL A 305 3.91 6.11 7.48
CA VAL A 305 2.84 5.57 8.35
C VAL A 305 2.64 4.07 8.19
N SER A 306 3.06 3.47 7.06
CA SER A 306 2.68 2.10 6.68
C SER A 306 3.17 1.03 7.66
N SER A 307 4.46 1.05 8.02
CA SER A 307 5.01 0.07 8.98
C SER A 307 4.43 0.25 10.40
N PRO A 308 4.34 1.47 10.97
CA PRO A 308 3.64 1.71 12.23
C PRO A 308 2.20 1.20 12.25
N GLU A 309 1.40 1.52 11.24
CA GLU A 309 0.00 1.11 11.14
C GLU A 309 -0.13 -0.41 11.10
N GLN A 310 0.72 -1.06 10.31
CA GLN A 310 0.72 -2.52 10.15
C GLN A 310 1.04 -3.24 11.46
N ILE A 311 2.03 -2.79 12.20
CA ILE A 311 2.40 -3.36 13.52
C ILE A 311 1.31 -3.10 14.56
N LEU A 312 0.81 -1.88 14.64
CA LEU A 312 -0.19 -1.51 15.64
C LEU A 312 -1.50 -2.26 15.44
N ILE A 313 -1.96 -2.42 14.19
CA ILE A 313 -3.20 -3.15 13.91
C ILE A 313 -3.07 -4.63 14.30
N ILE A 314 -1.91 -5.27 14.08
CA ILE A 314 -1.64 -6.65 14.51
C ILE A 314 -1.79 -6.75 16.04
N ARG A 315 -1.18 -5.83 16.78
CA ARG A 315 -1.20 -5.82 18.26
C ARG A 315 -2.59 -5.63 18.85
N VAL A 316 -3.45 -4.80 18.23
CA VAL A 316 -4.81 -4.57 18.74
C VAL A 316 -5.85 -5.56 18.20
N SER A 317 -5.49 -6.40 17.24
CA SER A 317 -6.40 -7.37 16.60
C SER A 317 -6.26 -8.78 17.17
N LYS A 318 -6.06 -8.91 18.48
CA LYS A 318 -5.89 -10.23 19.14
C LYS A 318 -7.00 -11.20 18.74
N GLY A 319 -6.60 -12.36 18.21
CA GLY A 319 -7.50 -13.39 17.69
C GLY A 319 -7.98 -13.17 16.24
N GLY A 320 -7.67 -12.03 15.63
CA GLY A 320 -7.95 -11.67 14.25
C GLY A 320 -6.77 -10.96 13.56
N GLU A 321 -5.53 -11.25 13.96
CA GLU A 321 -4.31 -10.53 13.54
C GLU A 321 -4.16 -10.51 12.02
N MET A 322 -4.41 -11.64 11.35
CA MET A 322 -4.33 -11.74 9.89
C MET A 322 -5.38 -10.85 9.20
N LEU A 323 -6.62 -10.88 9.70
CA LEU A 323 -7.71 -10.05 9.17
C LEU A 323 -7.42 -8.58 9.44
N GLY A 324 -7.03 -8.21 10.67
CA GLY A 324 -6.69 -6.83 11.03
C GLY A 324 -5.62 -6.27 10.13
N ALA A 325 -4.52 -7.00 9.95
CA ALA A 325 -3.42 -6.61 9.09
C ALA A 325 -3.83 -6.49 7.61
N ALA A 326 -4.72 -7.37 7.11
CA ALA A 326 -5.27 -7.26 5.75
C ALA A 326 -6.21 -6.05 5.61
N CYS A 327 -6.96 -5.68 6.65
CA CYS A 327 -7.86 -4.51 6.66
C CYS A 327 -7.12 -3.18 6.47
N VAL A 328 -5.82 -3.09 6.81
CA VAL A 328 -5.01 -1.89 6.51
C VAL A 328 -4.98 -1.62 5.01
N GLN A 329 -4.82 -2.65 4.18
CA GLN A 329 -4.83 -2.50 2.72
C GLN A 329 -6.21 -2.13 2.17
N VAL A 330 -7.27 -2.66 2.79
CA VAL A 330 -8.65 -2.24 2.48
C VAL A 330 -8.86 -0.75 2.81
N ALA A 331 -8.42 -0.32 3.99
CA ALA A 331 -8.51 1.08 4.42
C ALA A 331 -7.68 2.01 3.52
N PHE A 332 -6.47 1.59 3.13
CA PHE A 332 -5.61 2.32 2.21
C PHE A 332 -6.28 2.52 0.84
N ASN A 333 -6.82 1.45 0.24
CA ASN A 333 -7.50 1.51 -1.05
C ASN A 333 -8.79 2.35 -0.98
N LEU A 334 -9.55 2.26 0.12
CA LEU A 334 -10.72 3.11 0.35
C LEU A 334 -10.32 4.58 0.45
N GLY A 335 -9.24 4.89 1.16
CA GLY A 335 -8.68 6.23 1.26
C GLY A 335 -8.24 6.76 -0.09
N ASN A 336 -7.57 5.95 -0.90
CA ASN A 336 -7.18 6.30 -2.26
C ASN A 336 -8.42 6.69 -3.11
N ALA A 337 -9.47 5.87 -3.09
CA ALA A 337 -10.69 6.13 -3.86
C ALA A 337 -11.40 7.42 -3.40
N ILE A 338 -11.59 7.59 -2.09
CA ILE A 338 -12.23 8.79 -1.50
C ILE A 338 -11.38 10.03 -1.80
N GLY A 339 -10.07 9.94 -1.61
CA GLY A 339 -9.15 11.03 -1.86
C GLY A 339 -9.14 11.48 -3.32
N ALA A 340 -9.00 10.53 -4.25
CA ALA A 340 -9.03 10.82 -5.68
C ALA A 340 -10.33 11.50 -6.11
N TYR A 341 -11.47 11.05 -5.58
CA TYR A 341 -12.78 11.67 -5.84
C TYR A 341 -12.87 13.10 -5.29
N ALA A 342 -12.50 13.30 -4.02
CA ALA A 342 -12.53 14.61 -3.39
C ALA A 342 -11.54 15.59 -4.06
N GLY A 343 -10.36 15.13 -4.42
CA GLY A 343 -9.38 15.90 -5.19
C GLY A 343 -9.92 16.31 -6.56
N GLY A 344 -10.65 15.39 -7.24
CA GLY A 344 -11.30 15.67 -8.52
C GLY A 344 -12.30 16.80 -8.45
N LEU A 345 -13.11 16.86 -7.41
CA LEU A 345 -14.04 17.97 -7.18
C LEU A 345 -13.30 19.30 -6.97
N ALA A 346 -12.13 19.28 -6.33
CA ALA A 346 -11.34 20.46 -6.03
C ALA A 346 -10.57 21.01 -7.26
N VAL A 347 -10.35 20.20 -8.31
CA VAL A 347 -9.66 20.62 -9.55
C VAL A 347 -10.35 21.81 -10.22
N SER A 348 -11.68 21.96 -10.07
CA SER A 348 -12.43 23.10 -10.61
C SER A 348 -11.89 24.46 -10.14
N GLY A 349 -11.28 24.55 -8.96
CA GLY A 349 -10.60 25.74 -8.48
C GLY A 349 -9.15 25.91 -8.98
N GLY A 350 -8.61 24.88 -9.65
CA GLY A 350 -7.23 24.83 -10.14
C GLY A 350 -6.44 23.67 -9.51
N TYR A 351 -5.34 23.26 -10.17
CA TYR A 351 -4.59 22.03 -9.82
C TYR A 351 -3.82 22.08 -8.49
N ARG A 352 -3.76 23.18 -7.77
CA ARG A 352 -3.21 23.26 -6.41
C ARG A 352 -4.26 22.97 -5.31
N TYR A 353 -5.55 23.17 -5.60
CA TYR A 353 -6.64 23.02 -4.64
C TYR A 353 -6.86 21.58 -4.17
N PRO A 354 -6.57 20.52 -4.95
CA PRO A 354 -6.55 19.15 -4.42
C PRO A 354 -5.68 18.96 -3.19
N ALA A 355 -4.53 19.66 -3.07
CA ALA A 355 -3.71 19.62 -1.87
C ALA A 355 -4.43 20.23 -0.66
N LEU A 356 -5.10 21.37 -0.84
CA LEU A 356 -5.89 22.02 0.22
C LEU A 356 -7.10 21.14 0.62
N ALA A 357 -7.80 20.53 -0.34
CA ALA A 357 -8.90 19.61 -0.08
C ALA A 357 -8.45 18.37 0.69
N GLY A 358 -7.20 17.96 0.55
CA GLY A 358 -6.61 16.85 1.30
C GLY A 358 -6.32 17.17 2.76
N VAL A 359 -6.12 18.44 3.12
CA VAL A 359 -5.76 18.85 4.50
C VAL A 359 -6.79 18.41 5.55
N PRO A 360 -8.11 18.61 5.39
CA PRO A 360 -9.11 18.13 6.35
C PRO A 360 -9.04 16.62 6.59
N PHE A 361 -8.89 15.84 5.53
CA PHE A 361 -8.75 14.39 5.62
C PHE A 361 -7.49 13.98 6.39
N ALA A 362 -6.35 14.59 6.05
CA ALA A 362 -5.09 14.35 6.75
C ALA A 362 -5.14 14.75 8.23
N LEU A 363 -5.81 15.87 8.57
CA LEU A 363 -6.01 16.32 9.96
C LEU A 363 -6.88 15.34 10.74
N ILE A 364 -7.93 14.79 10.14
CA ILE A 364 -8.74 13.75 10.78
C ILE A 364 -7.88 12.51 11.00
N GLY A 365 -7.12 12.07 9.99
CA GLY A 365 -6.18 10.94 10.11
C GLY A 365 -5.16 11.14 11.23
N PHE A 366 -4.53 12.32 11.30
CA PHE A 366 -3.64 12.71 12.38
C PHE A 366 -4.32 12.66 13.75
N THR A 367 -5.52 13.23 13.86
CA THR A 367 -6.26 13.27 15.11
C THR A 367 -6.62 11.86 15.60
N LEU A 368 -7.08 10.98 14.71
CA LEU A 368 -7.39 9.60 15.05
C LEU A 368 -6.14 8.85 15.54
N PHE A 369 -5.01 9.04 14.86
CA PHE A 369 -3.75 8.41 15.26
C PHE A 369 -3.24 8.96 16.61
N LEU A 370 -3.36 10.26 16.84
CA LEU A 370 -3.01 10.91 18.11
C LEU A 370 -3.90 10.41 19.27
N ILE A 371 -5.22 10.27 19.03
CA ILE A 371 -6.14 9.68 20.02
C ILE A 371 -5.73 8.24 20.33
N PHE A 372 -5.39 7.45 19.28
CA PHE A 372 -4.90 6.10 19.46
C PHE A 372 -3.63 6.09 20.32
N TYR A 373 -2.64 6.89 19.95
CA TYR A 373 -1.38 6.98 20.69
C TYR A 373 -1.60 7.31 22.17
N ASN A 374 -2.42 8.33 22.48
CA ASN A 374 -2.64 8.76 23.86
C ASN A 374 -3.45 7.75 24.69
N LYS A 375 -4.46 7.09 24.10
CA LYS A 375 -5.35 6.17 24.85
C LYS A 375 -4.81 4.76 24.98
N TYR A 376 -4.00 4.30 24.03
CA TYR A 376 -3.58 2.91 23.92
C TYR A 376 -2.07 2.74 24.04
N GLN A 377 -1.39 3.72 24.63
CA GLN A 377 0.07 3.70 24.82
C GLN A 377 0.54 2.46 25.63
N ALA A 378 -0.25 1.98 26.59
CA ALA A 378 0.06 0.77 27.35
C ALA A 378 0.17 -0.48 26.44
N ILE A 379 -0.73 -0.64 25.47
CA ILE A 379 -0.68 -1.76 24.49
C ILE A 379 0.59 -1.67 23.63
N ILE A 380 1.07 -0.45 23.41
CA ILE A 380 2.28 -0.18 22.62
C ILE A 380 3.54 -0.56 23.40
N THR A 381 3.52 -0.39 24.74
CA THR A 381 4.68 -0.59 25.64
C THR A 381 4.77 -2.00 26.22
N GLU A 382 3.65 -2.67 26.50
CA GLU A 382 3.64 -4.01 27.11
C GLU A 382 4.36 -5.07 26.24
N HIS A 383 4.31 -4.93 24.92
CA HIS A 383 5.04 -5.85 24.02
C HIS A 383 6.56 -5.69 24.09
N ASN A 384 7.05 -4.49 24.41
CA ASN A 384 8.48 -4.25 24.60
C ASN A 384 9.01 -4.83 25.93
N ILE A 385 8.14 -5.11 26.90
CA ILE A 385 8.50 -5.69 28.19
C ILE A 385 8.53 -7.23 28.10
N ILE A 386 7.58 -7.83 27.37
CA ILE A 386 7.50 -9.30 27.20
C ILE A 386 8.62 -9.81 26.25
N GLU A 387 9.13 -8.97 25.34
CA GLU A 387 10.28 -9.31 24.50
C GLU A 387 11.64 -9.11 25.20
N ASN A 388 11.66 -8.51 26.39
CA ASN A 388 12.89 -8.26 27.17
C ASN A 388 13.13 -9.27 28.29
N ASP A 389 12.16 -10.12 28.62
CA ASP A 389 12.26 -11.28 29.49
C ASP A 389 12.36 -12.58 28.65
#